data_5b98241c7c44ed72c478396e117549f2
#
_entry.id   5b98241c7c44ed72c478396e117549f2
#
_cell.length_a   1.000
_cell.length_b   1.000
_cell.length_c   1.000
_cell.angle_alpha   90.00
_cell.angle_beta   90.00
_cell.angle_gamma   90.00
#
_symmetry.space_group_name_H-M   'P 1'
#
loop_
_entity.id
_entity.type
_entity.pdbx_description
1 polymer ?
#
loop_
_entity_poly.entity_id
_entity_poly.type
_entity_poly.pdbx_seq_one_letter_code
_entity_poly.pdbx_strand_id
1 'polypeptide(L)'
;VRQLPRKRFLIQARTFTLSFFLVSIVAVAGCKTGAPISAAITLPVPPQITAEISPAAVVLSAAVTETSPKKAQQPAKSRSPLRPSGPIQFTDVTEQAGLHFKHNSGAFGKKYLPETMGSGVCFLDYDNDGWQDILFVNSMDWPDHKNGKSFPALYHNNHDGTFTDVTRAAGLAIEMYGMGCAVGDFDNDGYPDIYVTAVDSNHLFHNLGNGKFADVTAKAGVSDPGFSTSAVWFDYDNDGKLDLFVSHYVDWSVAKDQYCSLDGKNKSYCTPQAYKGQSSTLFHNKGNGTFENVTKKAGLYDPTSKSLGIALVDYDNDGWLDLFVANDTEPNKLYRNNHDGTFTDVAILSGVALSETGRARAGMGVDAGDYDGSGRQSLIIGNFTNESMSLYRNDGSGLYTDEVTASGIGQMSIQSLTFGCFFFDYDLDGFPDIFAANGHVSDDISVVQPNVKYAQRPSLFRNKGNKKFEEVSGKLGRALQVEIVGRGAAYGDFDNDGDLDLVITSNNGVARLLRNDNGNQNDMLRVKTVGTRSNRDGIGAKVTVKTNKGMSQMQMVKSGSSYLSQSEMPLTFGLGKPEENKSLTLQIVWPSGKTDSITGIKPNQSITVQEGKGIISAQPIIFARVTTPTSR
;
A
#
# COMPACT_ATOMS: atom_id res chain seq x y z
N VAL A 1 -32.52 -51.37 -19.14
CA VAL A 1 -32.14 -52.30 -20.23
C VAL A 1 -32.18 -51.51 -21.55
N ARG A 2 -31.04 -51.08 -22.05
CA ARG A 2 -30.65 -51.01 -23.46
C ARG A 2 -29.24 -50.36 -23.54
N GLN A 3 -28.31 -51.19 -24.00
CA GLN A 3 -26.93 -50.83 -24.31
C GLN A 3 -26.89 -50.02 -25.61
N LEU A 4 -25.99 -49.05 -25.70
CA LEU A 4 -25.54 -48.43 -26.94
C LEU A 4 -23.99 -48.43 -27.02
N PRO A 5 -23.37 -48.53 -28.19
CA PRO A 5 -22.04 -49.09 -28.37
C PRO A 5 -20.92 -48.06 -28.30
N ARG A 6 -19.74 -48.53 -27.82
CA ARG A 6 -18.45 -47.81 -27.83
C ARG A 6 -17.93 -47.65 -29.27
N LYS A 7 -17.65 -46.40 -29.68
CA LYS A 7 -16.79 -46.13 -30.86
C LYS A 7 -15.37 -45.82 -30.38
N ARG A 8 -14.43 -46.64 -30.83
CA ARG A 8 -12.97 -46.41 -30.71
C ARG A 8 -12.58 -45.35 -31.76
N PHE A 9 -11.86 -44.32 -31.36
CA PHE A 9 -11.10 -43.43 -32.27
C PHE A 9 -9.62 -43.82 -32.24
N LEU A 10 -9.08 -44.17 -33.38
CA LEU A 10 -7.64 -44.32 -33.63
C LEU A 10 -6.97 -42.94 -33.74
N ILE A 11 -5.89 -42.76 -32.99
CA ILE A 11 -5.00 -41.62 -33.15
C ILE A 11 -3.87 -42.06 -34.10
N GLN A 12 -3.80 -41.40 -35.27
CA GLN A 12 -2.65 -41.51 -36.16
C GLN A 12 -1.59 -40.46 -35.75
N ALA A 13 -0.42 -40.93 -35.36
CA ALA A 13 0.77 -40.13 -35.17
C ALA A 13 1.35 -39.73 -36.55
N ARG A 14 1.49 -38.45 -36.81
CA ARG A 14 2.30 -37.92 -37.93
C ARG A 14 3.59 -37.36 -37.40
N THR A 15 4.67 -38.03 -37.79
CA THR A 15 6.07 -37.64 -37.61
C THR A 15 6.37 -36.41 -38.50
N PHE A 16 6.85 -35.31 -37.92
CA PHE A 16 7.43 -34.18 -38.67
C PHE A 16 8.95 -34.20 -38.55
N THR A 17 9.61 -34.29 -39.68
CA THR A 17 11.07 -34.25 -39.85
C THR A 17 11.56 -32.82 -39.80
N LEU A 18 12.57 -32.56 -38.96
CA LEU A 18 13.29 -31.28 -38.84
C LEU A 18 14.35 -31.18 -39.96
N SER A 19 14.28 -30.15 -40.79
CA SER A 19 15.38 -29.81 -41.72
C SER A 19 16.14 -28.61 -41.18
N PHE A 20 17.43 -28.82 -40.93
CA PHE A 20 18.39 -27.76 -40.57
C PHE A 20 18.81 -27.03 -41.84
N PHE A 21 18.71 -25.70 -41.83
CA PHE A 21 19.42 -24.84 -42.79
C PHE A 21 20.62 -24.17 -42.12
N LEU A 22 21.80 -24.48 -42.62
CA LEU A 22 23.07 -23.83 -42.30
C LEU A 22 23.16 -22.54 -43.16
N VAL A 23 23.36 -21.39 -42.54
CA VAL A 23 23.72 -20.15 -43.23
C VAL A 23 25.16 -19.80 -42.88
N SER A 24 26.02 -19.82 -43.91
CA SER A 24 27.44 -19.45 -43.83
C SER A 24 27.61 -17.93 -43.82
N ILE A 25 28.39 -17.42 -42.88
CA ILE A 25 28.82 -16.02 -42.81
C ILE A 25 30.14 -15.87 -43.57
N VAL A 26 30.15 -15.00 -44.57
CA VAL A 26 31.36 -14.54 -45.24
C VAL A 26 31.82 -13.22 -44.60
N ALA A 27 33.00 -13.21 -44.04
CA ALA A 27 33.68 -12.01 -43.54
C ALA A 27 34.49 -11.35 -44.68
N VAL A 28 34.28 -10.05 -44.90
CA VAL A 28 35.16 -9.23 -45.73
C VAL A 28 35.84 -8.19 -44.84
N ALA A 29 37.14 -8.31 -44.76
CA ALA A 29 38.05 -7.36 -44.12
C ALA A 29 38.38 -6.20 -45.08
N GLY A 30 38.35 -4.97 -44.57
CA GLY A 30 38.82 -3.79 -45.27
C GLY A 30 39.48 -2.80 -44.31
N CYS A 31 40.79 -2.85 -44.20
CA CYS A 31 41.62 -1.82 -43.56
C CYS A 31 41.62 -0.52 -44.32
N LYS A 32 41.51 0.64 -43.62
CA LYS A 32 42.32 1.82 -43.93
C LYS A 32 42.52 2.72 -42.72
N THR A 33 43.75 3.07 -42.52
CA THR A 33 44.47 3.87 -41.54
C THR A 33 44.11 5.37 -41.56
N GLY A 34 44.14 6.03 -40.39
CA GLY A 34 44.18 7.47 -40.25
C GLY A 34 44.50 7.85 -38.79
N ALA A 35 45.63 8.48 -38.58
CA ALA A 35 46.25 8.79 -37.29
C ALA A 35 45.60 9.94 -36.52
N PRO A 36 45.96 10.13 -35.23
CA PRO A 36 45.20 10.97 -34.29
C PRO A 36 45.66 12.43 -34.27
N ILE A 37 44.74 13.35 -34.04
CA ILE A 37 45.04 14.74 -33.68
C ILE A 37 44.70 14.90 -32.19
N SER A 38 45.76 15.05 -31.38
CA SER A 38 45.70 15.45 -29.97
C SER A 38 45.60 16.99 -29.91
N ALA A 39 44.54 17.48 -29.27
CA ALA A 39 44.45 18.87 -28.83
C ALA A 39 44.16 18.89 -27.31
N ALA A 40 45.23 19.11 -26.54
CA ALA A 40 45.12 19.36 -25.10
C ALA A 40 44.64 20.79 -24.87
N ILE A 41 43.48 20.95 -24.21
CA ILE A 41 43.02 22.24 -23.65
C ILE A 41 43.35 22.22 -22.17
N THR A 42 44.34 23.02 -21.80
CA THR A 42 44.71 23.33 -20.41
C THR A 42 43.80 24.40 -19.87
N LEU A 43 43.03 24.13 -18.80
CA LEU A 43 42.32 25.11 -17.99
C LEU A 43 43.18 25.54 -16.80
N PRO A 44 43.20 26.83 -16.39
CA PRO A 44 44.03 27.31 -15.30
C PRO A 44 43.45 26.94 -13.92
N VAL A 45 44.37 26.54 -13.03
CA VAL A 45 44.11 26.27 -11.61
C VAL A 45 44.02 27.59 -10.84
N PRO A 46 43.01 27.81 -9.97
CA PRO A 46 43.01 28.97 -9.08
C PRO A 46 43.97 28.78 -7.89
N PRO A 47 44.52 29.89 -7.32
CA PRO A 47 45.57 29.83 -6.31
C PRO A 47 45.04 29.37 -4.94
N GLN A 48 45.83 28.52 -4.28
CA GLN A 48 45.64 28.11 -2.90
C GLN A 48 46.00 29.29 -1.96
N ILE A 49 45.08 29.64 -1.07
CA ILE A 49 45.35 30.55 0.06
C ILE A 49 45.75 29.68 1.24
N THR A 50 47.03 29.71 1.60
CA THR A 50 47.57 29.16 2.85
C THR A 50 47.38 30.20 3.95
N ALA A 51 46.52 29.90 4.93
CA ALA A 51 46.45 30.69 6.18
C ALA A 51 47.29 29.97 7.25
N GLU A 52 48.39 30.59 7.64
CA GLU A 52 49.21 30.22 8.81
C GLU A 52 48.43 30.56 10.09
N ILE A 53 48.18 29.55 10.94
CA ILE A 53 47.68 29.76 12.31
C ILE A 53 48.85 29.55 13.27
N SER A 54 49.31 30.66 13.90
CA SER A 54 50.29 30.67 14.98
C SER A 54 49.64 30.24 16.31
N PRO A 55 50.24 29.35 17.13
CA PRO A 55 49.68 28.98 18.42
C PRO A 55 50.07 29.98 19.53
N ALA A 56 49.10 30.70 20.05
CA ALA A 56 49.25 31.45 21.31
C ALA A 56 49.01 30.52 22.49
N ALA A 57 50.07 30.27 23.26
CA ALA A 57 50.00 29.53 24.53
C ALA A 57 49.36 30.41 25.62
N VAL A 58 48.21 29.98 26.13
CA VAL A 58 47.63 30.50 27.39
C VAL A 58 47.98 29.57 28.51
N VAL A 59 48.84 30.01 29.42
CA VAL A 59 49.16 29.34 30.67
C VAL A 59 48.07 29.70 31.68
N LEU A 60 47.27 28.74 32.09
CA LEU A 60 46.37 28.83 33.24
C LEU A 60 46.92 28.00 34.39
N SER A 61 47.33 28.71 35.44
CA SER A 61 47.75 28.17 36.74
C SER A 61 46.55 27.49 37.42
N ALA A 62 46.63 26.18 37.67
CA ALA A 62 45.64 25.46 38.44
C ALA A 62 46.14 25.30 39.89
N ALA A 63 45.40 25.84 40.83
CA ALA A 63 45.55 25.56 42.26
C ALA A 63 44.99 24.16 42.55
N VAL A 64 45.84 23.28 43.05
CA VAL A 64 45.48 21.93 43.49
C VAL A 64 44.86 22.02 44.88
N THR A 65 43.58 21.73 45.01
CA THR A 65 42.93 21.40 46.29
C THR A 65 42.70 19.89 46.33
N GLU A 66 43.41 19.24 47.23
CA GLU A 66 43.18 17.82 47.53
C GLU A 66 41.79 17.60 48.14
N THR A 67 40.95 16.84 47.44
CA THR A 67 39.72 16.27 48.01
C THR A 67 39.77 14.74 47.94
N SER A 68 39.52 14.11 49.07
CA SER A 68 39.50 12.67 49.30
C SER A 68 38.66 11.87 48.29
N PRO A 69 38.99 10.61 47.98
CA PRO A 69 38.33 9.83 46.96
C PRO A 69 36.88 9.48 47.37
N LYS A 70 35.90 10.06 46.70
CA LYS A 70 34.53 9.56 46.74
C LYS A 70 34.47 8.21 46.03
N LYS A 71 33.92 7.20 46.76
CA LYS A 71 33.56 5.88 46.21
C LYS A 71 32.91 6.05 44.82
N ALA A 72 33.48 5.40 43.82
CA ALA A 72 32.87 5.30 42.50
C ALA A 72 31.47 4.71 42.65
N GLN A 73 30.44 5.51 42.33
CA GLN A 73 29.10 5.00 42.12
C GLN A 73 29.14 4.12 40.87
N GLN A 74 28.72 2.87 41.02
CA GLN A 74 28.44 2.00 39.87
C GLN A 74 27.51 2.76 38.89
N PRO A 75 27.74 2.67 37.58
CA PRO A 75 26.82 3.25 36.60
C PRO A 75 25.44 2.68 36.86
N ALA A 76 24.47 3.56 37.03
CA ALA A 76 23.07 3.18 37.16
C ALA A 76 22.74 2.25 35.98
N LYS A 77 22.28 1.02 36.28
CA LYS A 77 21.69 0.14 35.25
C LYS A 77 20.65 0.98 34.51
N SER A 78 20.84 1.19 33.21
CA SER A 78 19.85 1.85 32.39
C SER A 78 18.54 1.07 32.58
N ARG A 79 17.55 1.69 33.19
CA ARG A 79 16.21 1.11 33.26
C ARG A 79 15.74 1.04 31.81
N SER A 80 15.48 -0.16 31.31
CA SER A 80 14.74 -0.31 30.04
C SER A 80 13.49 0.56 30.12
N PRO A 81 13.13 1.27 29.05
CA PRO A 81 11.89 2.05 29.05
C PRO A 81 10.74 1.13 29.47
N LEU A 82 9.89 1.63 30.37
CA LEU A 82 8.74 0.87 30.87
C LEU A 82 7.79 0.68 29.68
N ARG A 83 7.54 -0.57 29.31
CA ARG A 83 6.53 -0.90 28.30
C ARG A 83 5.13 -0.55 28.80
N PRO A 84 4.21 -0.18 27.90
CA PRO A 84 2.82 -0.02 28.26
C PRO A 84 2.26 -1.33 28.82
N SER A 85 1.28 -1.21 29.70
CA SER A 85 0.62 -2.36 30.33
C SER A 85 -0.86 -2.07 30.43
N GLY A 86 -1.69 -2.99 30.00
CA GLY A 86 -3.14 -2.83 29.96
C GLY A 86 -3.75 -3.59 28.79
N PRO A 87 -5.07 -3.57 28.65
CA PRO A 87 -5.70 -4.13 27.47
C PRO A 87 -5.34 -3.29 26.23
N ILE A 88 -5.11 -3.95 25.11
CA ILE A 88 -4.99 -3.28 23.81
C ILE A 88 -6.37 -2.71 23.45
N GLN A 89 -6.40 -1.45 23.01
CA GLN A 89 -7.62 -0.81 22.54
C GLN A 89 -7.33 0.25 21.49
N PHE A 90 -8.27 0.47 20.60
CA PHE A 90 -8.23 1.60 19.68
C PHE A 90 -9.03 2.77 20.26
N THR A 91 -8.38 3.94 20.31
CA THR A 91 -8.98 5.20 20.77
C THR A 91 -9.13 6.15 19.60
N ASP A 92 -10.33 6.69 19.41
CA ASP A 92 -10.57 7.74 18.41
C ASP A 92 -9.96 9.06 18.90
N VAL A 93 -8.89 9.47 18.24
CA VAL A 93 -8.15 10.70 18.55
C VAL A 93 -8.34 11.80 17.50
N THR A 94 -9.27 11.62 16.58
CA THR A 94 -9.50 12.51 15.42
C THR A 94 -9.58 13.99 15.79
N GLU A 95 -10.45 14.34 16.75
CA GLU A 95 -10.62 15.74 17.18
C GLU A 95 -9.41 16.26 17.95
N GLN A 96 -8.82 15.42 18.84
CA GLN A 96 -7.63 15.78 19.62
C GLN A 96 -6.41 15.96 18.72
N ALA A 97 -6.33 15.18 17.65
CA ALA A 97 -5.29 15.29 16.64
C ALA A 97 -5.46 16.49 15.68
N GLY A 98 -6.56 17.24 15.80
CA GLY A 98 -6.83 18.40 14.93
C GLY A 98 -7.26 18.03 13.51
N LEU A 99 -7.72 16.81 13.27
CA LEU A 99 -8.20 16.37 11.96
C LEU A 99 -9.66 16.75 11.76
N HIS A 100 -9.94 17.61 10.78
CA HIS A 100 -11.29 18.12 10.49
C HIS A 100 -11.77 17.73 9.09
N PHE A 101 -11.12 16.75 8.46
CA PHE A 101 -11.51 16.31 7.13
C PHE A 101 -12.89 15.66 7.13
N LYS A 102 -13.74 16.15 6.23
CA LYS A 102 -15.03 15.54 5.90
C LYS A 102 -15.11 15.32 4.41
N HIS A 103 -15.36 14.08 4.01
CA HIS A 103 -15.55 13.74 2.60
C HIS A 103 -16.80 14.42 2.04
N ASN A 104 -16.67 15.05 0.88
CA ASN A 104 -17.77 15.56 0.07
C ASN A 104 -18.00 14.59 -1.10
N SER A 105 -19.04 13.80 -1.07
CA SER A 105 -19.38 12.88 -2.18
C SER A 105 -20.10 13.57 -3.35
N GLY A 106 -20.40 14.87 -3.25
CA GLY A 106 -21.20 15.59 -4.25
C GLY A 106 -22.69 15.22 -4.26
N ALA A 107 -23.17 14.40 -3.33
CA ALA A 107 -24.54 13.89 -3.32
C ALA A 107 -25.56 14.99 -3.11
N PHE A 108 -26.55 15.11 -4.04
CA PHE A 108 -27.63 16.11 -3.99
C PHE A 108 -28.99 15.54 -4.44
N GLY A 109 -29.16 14.22 -4.32
CA GLY A 109 -30.41 13.52 -4.60
C GLY A 109 -30.54 12.93 -6.00
N LYS A 110 -29.57 13.16 -6.90
CA LYS A 110 -29.54 12.55 -8.23
C LYS A 110 -29.11 11.08 -8.21
N LYS A 111 -28.48 10.63 -7.12
CA LYS A 111 -28.02 9.24 -6.96
C LYS A 111 -27.07 8.83 -8.09
N TYR A 112 -26.03 9.61 -8.31
CA TYR A 112 -24.96 9.29 -9.27
C TYR A 112 -24.02 8.22 -8.68
N LEU A 113 -23.63 7.24 -9.49
CA LEU A 113 -22.81 6.11 -9.03
C LEU A 113 -21.53 6.55 -8.28
N PRO A 114 -20.75 7.55 -8.74
CA PRO A 114 -19.52 7.94 -8.03
C PRO A 114 -19.76 8.44 -6.60
N GLU A 115 -20.96 8.95 -6.29
CA GLU A 115 -21.32 9.45 -4.95
C GLU A 115 -21.23 8.38 -3.86
N THR A 116 -21.16 7.09 -4.25
CA THR A 116 -21.09 5.95 -3.32
C THR A 116 -19.67 5.40 -3.15
N MET A 117 -18.70 5.82 -3.97
CA MET A 117 -17.43 5.11 -4.18
C MET A 117 -16.23 5.75 -3.47
N GLY A 118 -16.16 7.09 -3.31
CA GLY A 118 -15.05 7.75 -2.62
C GLY A 118 -15.06 7.48 -1.12
N SER A 119 -14.02 7.69 -0.41
CA SER A 119 -12.75 8.36 -0.63
C SER A 119 -11.57 7.53 -0.15
N GLY A 120 -10.40 7.75 -0.78
CA GLY A 120 -9.13 7.15 -0.34
C GLY A 120 -8.40 7.97 0.72
N VAL A 121 -7.37 7.35 1.31
CA VAL A 121 -6.45 7.95 2.27
C VAL A 121 -5.06 7.32 2.13
N CYS A 122 -4.00 8.14 2.23
CA CYS A 122 -2.63 7.67 2.20
C CYS A 122 -1.85 8.18 3.42
N PHE A 123 -1.06 7.30 4.06
CA PHE A 123 0.06 7.71 4.90
C PHE A 123 1.29 7.96 4.05
N LEU A 124 2.05 9.00 4.36
CA LEU A 124 3.31 9.34 3.71
C LEU A 124 4.16 10.24 4.64
N ASP A 125 5.45 10.22 4.45
CA ASP A 125 6.42 11.14 5.08
C ASP A 125 6.86 12.13 3.98
N TYR A 126 6.01 13.18 3.72
CA TYR A 126 6.17 14.00 2.51
C TYR A 126 7.36 14.96 2.56
N ASP A 127 7.85 15.31 3.74
CA ASP A 127 8.99 16.20 3.94
C ASP A 127 10.24 15.50 4.49
N ASN A 128 10.19 14.15 4.60
CA ASN A 128 11.29 13.30 5.06
C ASN A 128 11.77 13.60 6.49
N ASP A 129 10.87 14.00 7.37
CA ASP A 129 11.18 14.25 8.78
C ASP A 129 11.11 13.00 9.67
N GLY A 130 10.63 11.89 9.14
CA GLY A 130 10.53 10.58 9.79
C GLY A 130 9.21 10.34 10.52
N TRP A 131 8.21 11.22 10.34
CA TRP A 131 6.87 11.08 10.88
C TRP A 131 5.86 10.87 9.75
N GLN A 132 4.80 10.14 10.03
CA GLN A 132 3.78 9.86 9.03
C GLN A 132 2.77 11.01 8.97
N ASP A 133 2.65 11.62 7.80
CA ASP A 133 1.62 12.58 7.43
C ASP A 133 0.41 11.86 6.84
N ILE A 134 -0.71 12.56 6.68
CA ILE A 134 -1.95 11.96 6.17
C ILE A 134 -2.48 12.79 4.99
N LEU A 135 -2.67 12.13 3.85
CA LEU A 135 -3.39 12.69 2.71
C LEU A 135 -4.78 12.05 2.60
N PHE A 136 -5.82 12.87 2.72
CA PHE A 136 -7.20 12.48 2.41
C PHE A 136 -7.58 12.93 1.01
N VAL A 137 -8.20 12.04 0.24
CA VAL A 137 -8.73 12.39 -1.08
C VAL A 137 -10.18 12.84 -0.94
N ASN A 138 -10.54 13.95 -1.58
CA ASN A 138 -11.90 14.49 -1.56
C ASN A 138 -12.49 14.52 -2.96
N SER A 139 -13.80 14.32 -3.05
CA SER A 139 -14.55 14.59 -4.26
C SER A 139 -15.06 16.05 -4.24
N MET A 140 -15.87 16.42 -5.21
CA MET A 140 -16.40 17.78 -5.35
C MET A 140 -17.91 17.75 -5.69
N ASP A 141 -18.55 18.89 -5.54
CA ASP A 141 -19.92 19.08 -6.01
C ASP A 141 -20.01 18.95 -7.54
N TRP A 142 -21.10 18.41 -8.03
CA TRP A 142 -21.37 18.31 -9.44
C TRP A 142 -21.60 19.68 -10.09
N PRO A 143 -21.29 19.88 -11.40
CA PRO A 143 -21.34 21.20 -12.05
C PRO A 143 -22.69 21.89 -11.97
N ASP A 144 -23.78 21.13 -11.95
CA ASP A 144 -25.16 21.63 -11.89
C ASP A 144 -25.66 21.89 -10.45
N HIS A 145 -24.83 21.62 -9.43
CA HIS A 145 -25.20 21.81 -8.02
C HIS A 145 -24.00 22.20 -7.14
N LYS A 146 -23.28 23.25 -7.52
CA LYS A 146 -22.11 23.73 -6.75
C LYS A 146 -22.54 24.56 -5.55
N ASN A 147 -22.19 24.06 -4.34
CA ASN A 147 -22.42 24.76 -3.06
C ASN A 147 -21.12 25.28 -2.42
N GLY A 148 -19.97 24.80 -2.86
CA GLY A 148 -18.67 25.17 -2.30
C GLY A 148 -17.50 24.63 -3.11
N LYS A 149 -16.31 24.75 -2.54
CA LYS A 149 -15.09 24.14 -3.04
C LYS A 149 -14.62 23.12 -2.05
N SER A 150 -14.26 21.94 -2.54
CA SER A 150 -13.59 20.89 -1.77
C SER A 150 -12.32 20.46 -2.48
N PHE A 151 -11.32 20.05 -1.69
CA PHE A 151 -10.00 19.68 -2.13
C PHE A 151 -9.57 18.40 -1.44
N PRO A 152 -8.60 17.63 -1.97
CA PRO A 152 -7.80 16.73 -1.15
C PRO A 152 -7.25 17.50 0.06
N ALA A 153 -6.91 16.81 1.14
CA ALA A 153 -6.40 17.48 2.35
C ALA A 153 -5.13 16.77 2.83
N LEU A 154 -4.00 17.51 2.82
CA LEU A 154 -2.72 17.06 3.37
C LEU A 154 -2.56 17.62 4.78
N TYR A 155 -2.39 16.73 5.74
CA TYR A 155 -2.17 17.03 7.16
C TYR A 155 -0.74 16.66 7.54
N HIS A 156 0.06 17.69 7.90
CA HIS A 156 1.42 17.53 8.41
C HIS A 156 1.40 17.13 9.89
N ASN A 157 2.21 16.15 10.26
CA ASN A 157 2.35 15.65 11.62
C ASN A 157 3.24 16.60 12.46
N ASN A 158 2.71 17.15 13.56
CA ASN A 158 3.43 18.10 14.41
C ASN A 158 4.35 17.43 15.46
N HIS A 159 4.53 16.12 15.45
CA HIS A 159 5.36 15.30 16.37
C HIS A 159 4.87 15.30 17.84
N ASP A 160 3.66 15.72 18.09
CA ASP A 160 3.06 15.81 19.43
C ASP A 160 1.69 15.12 19.52
N GLY A 161 1.37 14.31 18.51
CA GLY A 161 0.07 13.63 18.34
C GLY A 161 -1.00 14.50 17.70
N THR A 162 -0.62 15.70 17.19
CA THR A 162 -1.53 16.60 16.45
C THR A 162 -1.06 16.80 15.01
N PHE A 163 -1.96 17.30 14.17
CA PHE A 163 -1.71 17.57 12.76
C PHE A 163 -2.12 18.99 12.37
N THR A 164 -1.46 19.53 11.35
CA THR A 164 -1.78 20.82 10.74
C THR A 164 -2.18 20.64 9.27
N ASP A 165 -3.32 21.18 8.86
CA ASP A 165 -3.72 21.21 7.44
C ASP A 165 -2.79 22.15 6.65
N VAL A 166 -1.95 21.56 5.79
CA VAL A 166 -1.00 22.27 4.94
C VAL A 166 -1.39 22.27 3.46
N THR A 167 -2.58 21.79 3.11
CA THR A 167 -3.07 21.57 1.74
C THR A 167 -2.79 22.74 0.80
N ARG A 168 -3.18 23.97 1.22
CA ARG A 168 -3.00 25.18 0.40
C ARG A 168 -1.53 25.60 0.30
N ALA A 169 -0.79 25.49 1.40
CA ALA A 169 0.63 25.84 1.47
C ALA A 169 1.46 24.87 0.62
N ALA A 170 1.07 23.58 0.62
CA ALA A 170 1.69 22.53 -0.16
C ALA A 170 1.31 22.56 -1.66
N GLY A 171 0.33 23.35 -2.08
CA GLY A 171 -0.06 23.45 -3.50
C GLY A 171 -1.08 22.40 -3.96
N LEU A 172 -1.70 21.64 -3.05
CA LEU A 172 -2.63 20.55 -3.36
C LEU A 172 -4.12 20.97 -3.42
N ALA A 173 -4.44 22.27 -3.26
CA ALA A 173 -5.81 22.77 -3.26
C ALA A 173 -6.41 22.87 -4.67
N ILE A 174 -6.50 21.76 -5.37
CA ILE A 174 -7.07 21.61 -6.72
C ILE A 174 -8.41 20.88 -6.62
N GLU A 175 -9.48 21.47 -7.21
CA GLU A 175 -10.79 20.81 -7.26
C GLU A 175 -10.76 19.66 -8.25
N MET A 176 -11.17 18.47 -7.80
CA MET A 176 -11.32 17.26 -8.62
C MET A 176 -12.41 16.37 -8.01
N TYR A 177 -13.03 15.52 -8.79
CA TYR A 177 -13.83 14.44 -8.24
C TYR A 177 -12.90 13.28 -7.88
N GLY A 178 -12.10 13.50 -6.82
CA GLY A 178 -11.04 12.57 -6.40
C GLY A 178 -11.61 11.28 -5.81
N MET A 179 -10.89 10.18 -6.06
CA MET A 179 -11.24 8.83 -5.63
C MET A 179 -10.20 8.28 -4.67
N GLY A 180 -8.99 8.02 -5.14
CA GLY A 180 -7.91 7.38 -4.40
C GLY A 180 -6.56 8.07 -4.54
N CYS A 181 -5.57 7.57 -3.82
CA CYS A 181 -4.18 8.03 -3.90
C CYS A 181 -3.19 6.86 -3.92
N ALA A 182 -2.05 7.11 -4.57
CA ALA A 182 -0.86 6.27 -4.52
C ALA A 182 0.38 7.15 -4.34
N VAL A 183 1.28 6.73 -3.46
CA VAL A 183 2.50 7.45 -3.12
C VAL A 183 3.72 6.66 -3.59
N GLY A 184 4.71 7.33 -4.18
CA GLY A 184 5.96 6.74 -4.65
C GLY A 184 6.89 7.80 -5.23
N ASP A 185 8.19 7.62 -5.09
CA ASP A 185 9.24 8.49 -5.63
C ASP A 185 9.50 8.10 -7.10
N PHE A 186 8.68 8.67 -8.04
CA PHE A 186 8.70 8.24 -9.44
C PHE A 186 9.95 8.68 -10.21
N ASP A 187 10.66 9.70 -9.74
CA ASP A 187 11.88 10.20 -10.41
C ASP A 187 13.17 9.92 -9.62
N ASN A 188 13.05 9.17 -8.50
CA ASN A 188 14.15 8.74 -7.62
C ASN A 188 14.93 9.93 -6.99
N ASP A 189 14.29 11.07 -6.76
CA ASP A 189 14.92 12.24 -6.14
C ASP A 189 14.99 12.16 -4.60
N GLY A 190 14.26 11.21 -4.00
CA GLY A 190 14.23 10.92 -2.55
C GLY A 190 13.06 11.57 -1.83
N TYR A 191 12.13 12.21 -2.54
CA TYR A 191 10.90 12.75 -1.98
C TYR A 191 9.68 12.03 -2.56
N PRO A 192 8.72 11.59 -1.73
CA PRO A 192 7.56 10.87 -2.22
C PRO A 192 6.62 11.79 -3.00
N ASP A 193 6.24 11.35 -4.20
CA ASP A 193 5.26 11.99 -5.05
C ASP A 193 3.87 11.41 -4.83
N ILE A 194 2.85 12.13 -5.28
CA ILE A 194 1.44 11.74 -5.07
C ILE A 194 0.73 11.62 -6.41
N TYR A 195 0.14 10.46 -6.68
CA TYR A 195 -0.84 10.29 -7.74
C TYR A 195 -2.23 10.20 -7.15
N VAL A 196 -3.15 11.08 -7.59
CA VAL A 196 -4.55 11.10 -7.17
C VAL A 196 -5.41 10.64 -8.34
N THR A 197 -6.15 9.56 -8.15
CA THR A 197 -7.15 9.08 -9.10
C THR A 197 -8.46 9.86 -8.95
N ALA A 198 -9.17 10.05 -10.05
CA ALA A 198 -10.40 10.82 -10.07
C ALA A 198 -11.37 10.34 -11.15
N VAL A 199 -12.61 10.83 -11.09
CA VAL A 199 -13.54 10.78 -12.23
C VAL A 199 -13.15 11.93 -13.18
N ASP A 200 -12.99 11.63 -14.45
CA ASP A 200 -12.58 12.45 -15.58
C ASP A 200 -11.06 12.61 -15.75
N SER A 201 -10.32 13.16 -14.80
CA SER A 201 -8.88 13.42 -14.94
C SER A 201 -8.15 13.19 -13.63
N ASN A 202 -7.15 12.32 -13.66
CA ASN A 202 -6.23 12.08 -12.54
C ASN A 202 -5.18 13.18 -12.45
N HIS A 203 -4.47 13.25 -11.31
CA HIS A 203 -3.42 14.25 -11.05
C HIS A 203 -2.15 13.59 -10.53
N LEU A 204 -1.00 13.98 -11.10
CA LEU A 204 0.33 13.66 -10.59
C LEU A 204 0.96 14.92 -9.98
N PHE A 205 1.20 14.88 -8.68
CA PHE A 205 1.85 15.93 -7.92
C PHE A 205 3.28 15.54 -7.61
N HIS A 206 4.24 16.21 -8.25
CA HIS A 206 5.67 16.05 -7.99
C HIS A 206 6.06 16.85 -6.76
N ASN A 207 6.76 16.20 -5.82
CA ASN A 207 7.26 16.79 -4.59
C ASN A 207 8.54 17.58 -4.87
N LEU A 208 8.57 18.86 -4.53
CA LEU A 208 9.71 19.74 -4.78
C LEU A 208 10.79 19.71 -3.69
N GLY A 209 10.68 18.83 -2.70
CA GLY A 209 11.62 18.70 -1.58
C GLY A 209 11.66 19.90 -0.62
N ASN A 210 10.67 20.78 -0.67
CA ASN A 210 10.58 21.99 0.15
C ASN A 210 9.20 22.20 0.80
N GLY A 211 8.48 21.09 1.02
CA GLY A 211 7.12 21.08 1.57
C GLY A 211 6.04 21.49 0.57
N LYS A 212 6.36 21.51 -0.74
CA LYS A 212 5.43 21.90 -1.82
C LYS A 212 5.42 20.87 -2.93
N PHE A 213 4.27 20.79 -3.60
CA PHE A 213 4.05 19.97 -4.77
C PHE A 213 3.74 20.82 -6.00
N ALA A 214 4.14 20.30 -7.16
CA ALA A 214 3.76 20.83 -8.46
C ALA A 214 2.89 19.83 -9.22
N ASP A 215 1.76 20.27 -9.76
CA ASP A 215 0.98 19.43 -10.68
C ASP A 215 1.74 19.30 -12.01
N VAL A 216 2.22 18.10 -12.27
CA VAL A 216 2.97 17.75 -13.49
C VAL A 216 2.18 16.85 -14.44
N THR A 217 0.90 16.61 -14.19
CA THR A 217 0.01 15.68 -14.89
C THR A 217 0.09 15.81 -16.42
N ALA A 218 -0.11 17.02 -16.92
CA ALA A 218 -0.12 17.28 -18.35
C ALA A 218 1.27 17.06 -18.99
N LYS A 219 2.33 17.46 -18.30
CA LYS A 219 3.72 17.25 -18.72
C LYS A 219 4.09 15.77 -18.72
N ALA A 220 3.69 15.06 -17.69
CA ALA A 220 3.95 13.63 -17.53
C ALA A 220 3.11 12.78 -18.49
N GLY A 221 1.95 13.26 -18.94
CA GLY A 221 1.06 12.53 -19.85
C GLY A 221 0.22 11.45 -19.16
N VAL A 222 -0.14 11.64 -17.88
CA VAL A 222 -0.81 10.63 -17.04
C VAL A 222 -2.19 11.06 -16.52
N SER A 223 -2.87 11.98 -17.22
CA SER A 223 -4.21 12.45 -16.83
C SER A 223 -5.28 11.35 -16.88
N ASP A 224 -5.10 10.34 -17.74
CA ASP A 224 -5.87 9.09 -17.83
C ASP A 224 -7.39 9.26 -17.65
N PRO A 225 -8.09 9.84 -18.63
CA PRO A 225 -9.48 10.22 -18.48
C PRO A 225 -10.41 9.00 -18.34
N GLY A 226 -11.36 9.08 -17.42
CA GLY A 226 -12.33 8.03 -17.16
C GLY A 226 -12.79 7.97 -15.71
N PHE A 227 -13.31 6.83 -15.29
CA PHE A 227 -13.64 6.59 -13.89
C PHE A 227 -12.52 5.78 -13.24
N SER A 228 -11.43 6.48 -12.89
CA SER A 228 -10.29 5.86 -12.21
C SER A 228 -10.62 5.55 -10.75
N THR A 229 -10.04 4.48 -10.24
CA THR A 229 -10.23 4.01 -8.86
C THR A 229 -8.89 3.89 -8.13
N SER A 230 -8.35 2.70 -7.90
CA SER A 230 -7.04 2.56 -7.27
C SER A 230 -5.89 2.81 -8.25
N ALA A 231 -4.72 3.13 -7.73
CA ALA A 231 -3.47 3.17 -8.48
C ALA A 231 -2.35 2.55 -7.64
N VAL A 232 -1.31 2.04 -8.31
CA VAL A 232 -0.10 1.54 -7.66
C VAL A 232 1.13 1.93 -8.47
N TRP A 233 2.21 2.24 -7.75
CA TRP A 233 3.54 2.40 -8.29
C TRP A 233 4.30 1.08 -8.19
N PHE A 234 4.98 0.67 -9.23
CA PHE A 234 5.84 -0.51 -9.25
C PHE A 234 6.79 -0.49 -10.45
N ASP A 235 7.89 -1.17 -10.34
CA ASP A 235 8.87 -1.32 -11.41
C ASP A 235 8.59 -2.65 -12.12
N TYR A 236 7.79 -2.61 -13.23
CA TYR A 236 7.33 -3.85 -13.86
C TYR A 236 8.37 -4.49 -14.78
N ASP A 237 9.35 -3.72 -15.25
CA ASP A 237 10.40 -4.20 -16.16
C ASP A 237 11.81 -4.22 -15.53
N ASN A 238 11.88 -3.96 -14.19
CA ASN A 238 13.09 -3.97 -13.37
C ASN A 238 14.19 -3.01 -13.89
N ASP A 239 13.79 -1.85 -14.45
CA ASP A 239 14.73 -0.83 -14.91
C ASP A 239 15.14 0.18 -13.81
N GLY A 240 14.61 0.03 -12.60
CA GLY A 240 14.90 0.84 -11.43
C GLY A 240 14.05 2.10 -11.33
N LYS A 241 13.03 2.26 -12.15
CA LYS A 241 12.07 3.38 -12.12
C LYS A 241 10.67 2.87 -11.79
N LEU A 242 9.91 3.68 -11.09
CA LEU A 242 8.53 3.35 -10.81
C LEU A 242 7.63 3.66 -12.00
N ASP A 243 6.94 2.64 -12.49
CA ASP A 243 5.85 2.71 -13.44
C ASP A 243 4.52 2.85 -12.70
N LEU A 244 3.45 3.16 -13.40
CA LEU A 244 2.16 3.45 -12.80
C LEU A 244 1.07 2.58 -13.42
N PHE A 245 0.38 1.78 -12.59
CA PHE A 245 -0.84 1.09 -13.00
C PHE A 245 -2.06 1.74 -12.34
N VAL A 246 -3.07 2.09 -13.18
CA VAL A 246 -4.30 2.76 -12.77
C VAL A 246 -5.49 1.89 -13.13
N SER A 247 -6.32 1.54 -12.15
CA SER A 247 -7.55 0.80 -12.39
C SER A 247 -8.71 1.71 -12.77
N HIS A 248 -9.57 1.21 -13.66
CA HIS A 248 -10.81 1.85 -14.08
C HIS A 248 -12.01 0.99 -13.73
N TYR A 249 -13.11 1.66 -13.37
CA TYR A 249 -14.32 0.97 -12.94
C TYR A 249 -15.29 0.74 -14.10
N VAL A 250 -16.09 1.74 -14.40
CA VAL A 250 -17.12 1.61 -15.43
C VAL A 250 -17.14 2.84 -16.35
N ASP A 251 -17.63 2.66 -17.58
CA ASP A 251 -17.86 3.76 -18.52
C ASP A 251 -19.09 4.57 -18.09
N TRP A 252 -18.87 5.48 -17.12
CA TRP A 252 -19.88 6.36 -16.55
C TRP A 252 -19.58 7.83 -16.83
N SER A 253 -20.62 8.62 -17.00
CA SER A 253 -20.61 10.08 -16.97
C SER A 253 -22.02 10.57 -16.61
N VAL A 254 -22.17 11.84 -16.25
CA VAL A 254 -23.49 12.44 -15.97
C VAL A 254 -24.48 12.20 -17.13
N ALA A 255 -24.01 12.28 -18.38
CA ALA A 255 -24.83 12.03 -19.57
C ALA A 255 -25.19 10.55 -19.78
N LYS A 256 -24.43 9.62 -19.21
CA LYS A 256 -24.65 8.16 -19.29
C LYS A 256 -25.34 7.59 -18.05
N ASP A 257 -25.66 8.44 -17.07
CA ASP A 257 -26.29 7.98 -15.82
C ASP A 257 -27.64 7.29 -16.08
N GLN A 258 -27.86 6.18 -15.36
CA GLN A 258 -29.04 5.33 -15.53
C GLN A 258 -30.06 5.59 -14.41
N TYR A 259 -31.33 5.25 -14.66
CA TYR A 259 -32.35 5.21 -13.63
C TYR A 259 -32.46 3.81 -13.06
N CYS A 260 -32.05 3.63 -11.81
CA CYS A 260 -32.22 2.39 -11.03
C CYS A 260 -33.15 2.63 -9.86
N SER A 261 -33.85 1.59 -9.41
CA SER A 261 -34.76 1.65 -8.28
C SER A 261 -34.82 0.32 -7.54
N LEU A 262 -34.75 0.36 -6.22
CA LEU A 262 -34.92 -0.84 -5.38
C LEU A 262 -36.40 -1.13 -5.11
N ASP A 263 -37.24 -0.10 -4.98
CA ASP A 263 -38.67 -0.22 -4.67
C ASP A 263 -39.60 -0.06 -5.89
N GLY A 264 -39.02 0.15 -7.09
CA GLY A 264 -39.71 0.37 -8.35
C GLY A 264 -40.36 1.76 -8.49
N LYS A 265 -40.17 2.68 -7.54
CA LYS A 265 -40.76 4.03 -7.51
C LYS A 265 -39.73 5.14 -7.40
N ASN A 266 -38.84 5.02 -6.43
CA ASN A 266 -37.82 6.03 -6.13
C ASN A 266 -36.49 5.68 -6.81
N LYS A 267 -35.74 6.71 -7.25
CA LYS A 267 -34.39 6.49 -7.75
C LYS A 267 -33.47 6.04 -6.61
N SER A 268 -32.76 4.93 -6.85
CA SER A 268 -31.68 4.42 -6.01
C SER A 268 -30.37 4.46 -6.78
N TYR A 269 -29.24 4.27 -6.10
CA TYR A 269 -27.95 4.13 -6.77
C TYR A 269 -27.94 2.88 -7.66
N CYS A 270 -27.43 3.03 -8.89
CA CYS A 270 -27.22 1.90 -9.77
C CYS A 270 -26.04 1.03 -9.33
N THR A 271 -26.16 -0.26 -9.62
CA THR A 271 -25.05 -1.20 -9.46
C THR A 271 -24.20 -1.25 -10.76
N PRO A 272 -22.97 -1.80 -10.72
CA PRO A 272 -22.08 -1.80 -11.89
C PRO A 272 -22.62 -2.59 -13.10
N GLN A 273 -23.58 -3.49 -12.90
CA GLN A 273 -24.24 -4.22 -13.99
C GLN A 273 -24.98 -3.31 -14.97
N ALA A 274 -25.37 -2.09 -14.54
CA ALA A 274 -26.02 -1.10 -15.39
C ALA A 274 -25.06 -0.47 -16.42
N TYR A 275 -23.76 -0.62 -16.25
CA TYR A 275 -22.72 0.05 -17.06
C TYR A 275 -21.74 -0.97 -17.65
N LYS A 276 -21.09 -0.55 -18.75
CA LYS A 276 -19.97 -1.32 -19.32
C LYS A 276 -18.71 -1.11 -18.47
N GLY A 277 -17.83 -2.09 -18.47
CA GLY A 277 -16.50 -1.97 -17.89
C GLY A 277 -15.60 -1.00 -18.66
N GLN A 278 -14.46 -0.68 -18.06
CA GLN A 278 -13.44 0.18 -18.63
C GLN A 278 -12.06 -0.45 -18.39
N SER A 279 -11.18 -0.42 -19.41
CA SER A 279 -9.84 -1.00 -19.30
C SER A 279 -8.97 -0.17 -18.37
N SER A 280 -8.29 -0.84 -17.43
CA SER A 280 -7.20 -0.24 -16.65
C SER A 280 -6.03 0.18 -17.56
N THR A 281 -5.14 1.05 -17.05
CA THR A 281 -4.02 1.63 -17.81
C THR A 281 -2.68 1.34 -17.12
N LEU A 282 -1.68 0.89 -17.91
CA LEU A 282 -0.28 0.82 -17.49
C LEU A 282 0.52 1.91 -18.19
N PHE A 283 1.19 2.75 -17.42
CA PHE A 283 2.10 3.79 -17.86
C PHE A 283 3.55 3.42 -17.55
N HIS A 284 4.37 3.30 -18.59
CA HIS A 284 5.82 3.09 -18.47
C HIS A 284 6.55 4.41 -18.27
N ASN A 285 7.40 4.47 -17.26
CA ASN A 285 8.21 5.64 -16.90
C ASN A 285 9.46 5.75 -17.76
N LYS A 286 9.55 6.78 -18.62
CA LYS A 286 10.71 6.99 -19.50
C LYS A 286 11.95 7.57 -18.80
N GLY A 287 11.90 7.80 -17.49
CA GLY A 287 13.01 8.35 -16.70
C GLY A 287 13.34 9.83 -16.99
N ASN A 288 12.46 10.55 -17.65
CA ASN A 288 12.62 11.98 -18.00
C ASN A 288 11.45 12.84 -17.52
N GLY A 289 10.68 12.32 -16.56
CA GLY A 289 9.47 12.96 -16.03
C GLY A 289 8.26 12.84 -16.97
N THR A 290 8.30 11.91 -17.95
CA THR A 290 7.16 11.60 -18.83
C THR A 290 6.92 10.10 -18.90
N PHE A 291 5.68 9.72 -19.16
CA PHE A 291 5.24 8.32 -19.22
C PHE A 291 4.70 7.98 -20.61
N GLU A 292 4.62 6.68 -20.90
CA GLU A 292 4.02 6.13 -22.12
C GLU A 292 2.93 5.12 -21.74
N ASN A 293 1.74 5.25 -22.29
CA ASN A 293 0.68 4.24 -22.12
C ASN A 293 1.04 2.98 -22.92
N VAL A 294 1.42 1.93 -22.22
CA VAL A 294 1.84 0.63 -22.77
C VAL A 294 0.79 -0.47 -22.61
N THR A 295 -0.41 -0.16 -22.11
CA THR A 295 -1.47 -1.11 -21.74
C THR A 295 -1.71 -2.19 -22.79
N LYS A 296 -1.88 -1.80 -24.06
CA LYS A 296 -2.12 -2.77 -25.14
C LYS A 296 -0.88 -3.60 -25.47
N LYS A 297 0.29 -2.96 -25.46
CA LYS A 297 1.56 -3.61 -25.73
C LYS A 297 1.89 -4.62 -24.62
N ALA A 298 1.58 -4.26 -23.38
CA ALA A 298 1.79 -5.11 -22.21
C ALA A 298 0.75 -6.24 -22.05
N GLY A 299 -0.29 -6.30 -22.91
CA GLY A 299 -1.30 -7.35 -22.85
C GLY A 299 -2.37 -7.16 -21.75
N LEU A 300 -2.46 -5.95 -21.17
CA LEU A 300 -3.38 -5.63 -20.07
C LEU A 300 -4.71 -5.00 -20.50
N TYR A 301 -4.92 -4.80 -21.79
CA TYR A 301 -6.14 -4.16 -22.30
C TYR A 301 -7.36 -5.07 -22.16
N ASP A 302 -8.27 -4.74 -21.23
CA ASP A 302 -9.53 -5.44 -21.01
C ASP A 302 -10.68 -4.45 -20.76
N PRO A 303 -11.51 -4.15 -21.78
CA PRO A 303 -12.62 -3.20 -21.66
C PRO A 303 -13.84 -3.79 -20.93
N THR A 304 -13.78 -5.03 -20.46
CA THR A 304 -14.86 -5.67 -19.68
C THR A 304 -14.64 -5.57 -18.19
N SER A 305 -13.42 -5.28 -17.73
CA SER A 305 -13.08 -5.15 -16.31
C SER A 305 -13.84 -4.02 -15.65
N LYS A 306 -14.17 -4.22 -14.36
CA LYS A 306 -14.76 -3.21 -13.45
C LYS A 306 -13.90 -3.15 -12.21
N SER A 307 -12.68 -2.61 -12.39
CA SER A 307 -11.61 -2.74 -11.43
C SER A 307 -11.72 -1.73 -10.29
N LEU A 308 -11.53 -2.18 -9.06
CA LEU A 308 -11.57 -1.35 -7.86
C LEU A 308 -10.29 -1.41 -7.06
N GLY A 309 -9.90 -2.55 -6.52
CA GLY A 309 -8.68 -2.73 -5.73
C GLY A 309 -7.54 -3.35 -6.53
N ILE A 310 -6.31 -3.00 -6.17
CA ILE A 310 -5.07 -3.56 -6.75
C ILE A 310 -4.18 -4.02 -5.61
N ALA A 311 -3.56 -5.19 -5.77
CA ALA A 311 -2.46 -5.64 -4.92
C ALA A 311 -1.25 -6.03 -5.76
N LEU A 312 -0.08 -5.57 -5.34
CA LEU A 312 1.20 -6.07 -5.82
C LEU A 312 1.51 -7.41 -5.17
N VAL A 313 1.88 -8.38 -5.96
CA VAL A 313 2.19 -9.73 -5.49
C VAL A 313 3.28 -10.36 -6.36
N ASP A 314 4.12 -11.20 -5.78
CA ASP A 314 4.96 -12.13 -6.52
C ASP A 314 4.36 -13.52 -6.26
N TYR A 315 3.37 -13.90 -7.12
CA TYR A 315 2.48 -15.01 -6.82
C TYR A 315 3.12 -16.39 -7.00
N ASP A 316 4.11 -16.50 -7.88
CA ASP A 316 4.85 -17.74 -8.15
C ASP A 316 6.27 -17.75 -7.57
N ASN A 317 6.66 -16.67 -6.85
CA ASN A 317 7.96 -16.46 -6.20
C ASN A 317 9.14 -16.48 -7.18
N ASP A 318 8.97 -15.94 -8.37
CA ASP A 318 10.03 -15.82 -9.37
C ASP A 318 10.87 -14.53 -9.23
N GLY A 319 10.44 -13.62 -8.34
CA GLY A 319 11.16 -12.37 -8.02
C GLY A 319 10.70 -11.17 -8.85
N TRP A 320 9.70 -11.33 -9.71
CA TRP A 320 9.07 -10.26 -10.46
C TRP A 320 7.71 -9.90 -9.88
N LEU A 321 7.34 -8.64 -9.99
CA LEU A 321 6.05 -8.18 -9.49
C LEU A 321 4.94 -8.48 -10.49
N ASP A 322 3.90 -9.13 -9.97
CA ASP A 322 2.63 -9.41 -10.63
C ASP A 322 1.56 -8.46 -10.10
N LEU A 323 0.43 -8.39 -10.81
CA LEU A 323 -0.70 -7.55 -10.45
C LEU A 323 -1.93 -8.41 -10.17
N PHE A 324 -2.48 -8.34 -8.96
CA PHE A 324 -3.83 -8.80 -8.69
C PHE A 324 -4.80 -7.61 -8.74
N VAL A 325 -5.91 -7.77 -9.48
CA VAL A 325 -6.95 -6.73 -9.63
C VAL A 325 -8.30 -7.30 -9.23
N ALA A 326 -8.88 -6.72 -8.19
CA ALA A 326 -10.23 -7.05 -7.73
C ALA A 326 -11.26 -6.34 -8.62
N ASN A 327 -12.20 -7.12 -9.18
CA ASN A 327 -13.26 -6.63 -10.03
C ASN A 327 -14.61 -6.74 -9.36
N ASP A 328 -15.45 -5.73 -9.53
CA ASP A 328 -16.81 -5.71 -9.03
C ASP A 328 -17.75 -6.40 -10.04
N THR A 329 -18.27 -7.57 -9.64
CA THR A 329 -19.21 -8.40 -10.42
C THR A 329 -18.66 -9.00 -11.72
N GLU A 330 -17.37 -8.84 -11.97
CA GLU A 330 -16.64 -9.50 -13.06
C GLU A 330 -15.53 -10.39 -12.46
N PRO A 331 -14.97 -11.37 -13.21
CA PRO A 331 -13.86 -12.17 -12.74
C PRO A 331 -12.67 -11.32 -12.32
N ASN A 332 -12.08 -11.58 -11.15
CA ASN A 332 -10.83 -10.97 -10.77
C ASN A 332 -9.71 -11.32 -11.76
N LYS A 333 -8.69 -10.48 -11.81
CA LYS A 333 -7.51 -10.68 -12.66
C LYS A 333 -6.26 -10.96 -11.81
N LEU A 334 -5.42 -11.85 -12.30
CA LEU A 334 -4.06 -12.05 -11.82
C LEU A 334 -3.13 -12.01 -13.04
N TYR A 335 -2.49 -10.88 -13.23
CA TYR A 335 -1.61 -10.65 -14.35
C TYR A 335 -0.19 -11.04 -13.98
N ARG A 336 0.25 -12.21 -14.46
CA ARG A 336 1.62 -12.68 -14.33
C ARG A 336 2.55 -11.87 -15.22
N ASN A 337 3.63 -11.38 -14.66
CA ASN A 337 4.71 -10.73 -15.41
C ASN A 337 5.51 -11.78 -16.20
N ASN A 338 5.66 -11.58 -17.52
CA ASN A 338 6.38 -12.51 -18.39
C ASN A 338 7.88 -12.18 -18.52
N HIS A 339 8.40 -11.18 -17.80
CA HIS A 339 9.80 -10.71 -17.80
C HIS A 339 10.27 -10.09 -19.14
N ASP A 340 9.35 -9.79 -20.04
CA ASP A 340 9.61 -9.19 -21.36
C ASP A 340 8.82 -7.91 -21.62
N GLY A 341 8.30 -7.31 -20.54
CA GLY A 341 7.44 -6.13 -20.58
C GLY A 341 5.98 -6.44 -20.92
N THR A 342 5.59 -7.72 -20.86
CA THR A 342 4.20 -8.16 -21.08
C THR A 342 3.67 -8.94 -19.89
N PHE A 343 2.34 -9.10 -19.86
CA PHE A 343 1.63 -9.84 -18.81
C PHE A 343 0.69 -10.88 -19.41
N THR A 344 0.42 -11.93 -18.62
CA THR A 344 -0.57 -12.97 -18.94
C THR A 344 -1.57 -13.08 -17.80
N ASP A 345 -2.87 -12.99 -18.10
CA ASP A 345 -3.93 -13.24 -17.11
C ASP A 345 -3.99 -14.75 -16.77
N VAL A 346 -3.63 -15.08 -15.54
CA VAL A 346 -3.62 -16.46 -15.01
C VAL A 346 -4.67 -16.70 -13.91
N ALA A 347 -5.57 -15.73 -13.66
CA ALA A 347 -6.50 -15.77 -12.53
C ALA A 347 -7.40 -17.02 -12.51
N ILE A 348 -7.87 -17.47 -13.66
CA ILE A 348 -8.66 -18.73 -13.77
C ILE A 348 -7.81 -19.94 -13.40
N LEU A 349 -6.58 -19.99 -13.92
CA LEU A 349 -5.67 -21.13 -13.70
C LEU A 349 -5.21 -21.18 -12.24
N SER A 350 -5.00 -20.02 -11.65
CA SER A 350 -4.55 -19.89 -10.25
C SER A 350 -5.69 -20.03 -9.23
N GLY A 351 -6.95 -20.08 -9.67
CA GLY A 351 -8.11 -20.29 -8.79
C GLY A 351 -8.61 -19.05 -8.06
N VAL A 352 -8.22 -17.81 -8.50
CA VAL A 352 -8.59 -16.54 -7.82
C VAL A 352 -9.60 -15.70 -8.59
N ALA A 353 -9.97 -16.09 -9.83
CA ALA A 353 -10.87 -15.31 -10.66
C ALA A 353 -12.33 -15.34 -10.16
N LEU A 354 -12.77 -16.49 -9.62
CA LEU A 354 -14.15 -16.78 -9.29
C LEU A 354 -14.24 -17.41 -7.89
N SER A 355 -15.43 -17.33 -7.30
CA SER A 355 -15.73 -18.05 -6.07
C SER A 355 -15.71 -19.57 -6.27
N GLU A 356 -15.73 -20.33 -5.17
CA GLU A 356 -15.86 -21.80 -5.17
C GLU A 356 -17.08 -22.34 -5.94
N THR A 357 -18.12 -21.49 -6.10
CA THR A 357 -19.33 -21.81 -6.88
C THR A 357 -19.23 -21.41 -8.35
N GLY A 358 -18.07 -20.94 -8.82
CA GLY A 358 -17.84 -20.53 -10.20
C GLY A 358 -18.48 -19.18 -10.56
N ARG A 359 -18.79 -18.33 -9.58
CA ARG A 359 -19.36 -16.98 -9.79
C ARG A 359 -18.34 -15.89 -9.52
N ALA A 360 -18.36 -14.84 -10.31
CA ALA A 360 -17.67 -13.61 -9.95
C ALA A 360 -18.30 -13.01 -8.69
N ARG A 361 -17.47 -12.55 -7.75
CA ARG A 361 -17.90 -11.76 -6.59
C ARG A 361 -17.74 -10.26 -6.91
N ALA A 362 -18.36 -9.43 -6.10
CA ALA A 362 -18.14 -7.98 -6.18
C ALA A 362 -16.90 -7.59 -5.35
N GLY A 363 -15.72 -7.80 -5.91
CA GLY A 363 -14.44 -7.50 -5.26
C GLY A 363 -14.17 -6.00 -5.23
N MET A 364 -13.79 -5.47 -4.05
CA MET A 364 -13.51 -4.04 -3.82
C MET A 364 -12.06 -3.82 -3.44
N GLY A 365 -11.76 -3.60 -2.17
CA GLY A 365 -10.39 -3.51 -1.69
C GLY A 365 -9.71 -4.88 -1.64
N VAL A 366 -8.39 -4.87 -1.78
CA VAL A 366 -7.56 -6.08 -1.72
C VAL A 366 -6.20 -5.78 -1.10
N ASP A 367 -5.65 -6.76 -0.42
CA ASP A 367 -4.27 -6.71 0.05
C ASP A 367 -3.60 -8.09 -0.07
N ALA A 368 -2.26 -8.07 -0.18
CA ALA A 368 -1.41 -9.26 -0.24
C ALA A 368 -0.46 -9.32 0.95
N GLY A 369 -0.38 -10.49 1.61
CA GLY A 369 0.48 -10.69 2.78
C GLY A 369 0.69 -12.16 3.14
N ASP A 370 1.78 -12.43 3.85
CA ASP A 370 2.10 -13.77 4.37
C ASP A 370 1.47 -13.97 5.75
N TYR A 371 0.18 -14.30 5.79
CA TYR A 371 -0.55 -14.44 7.06
C TYR A 371 -0.32 -15.77 7.78
N ASP A 372 0.23 -16.78 7.07
CA ASP A 372 0.42 -18.13 7.62
C ASP A 372 1.88 -18.53 7.87
N GLY A 373 2.83 -17.56 7.66
CA GLY A 373 4.26 -17.76 7.86
C GLY A 373 4.91 -18.69 6.82
N SER A 374 4.25 -18.86 5.67
CA SER A 374 4.73 -19.74 4.59
C SER A 374 5.83 -19.13 3.73
N GLY A 375 6.08 -17.82 3.85
CA GLY A 375 6.96 -17.03 2.99
C GLY A 375 6.32 -16.73 1.62
N ARG A 376 5.00 -16.88 1.48
CA ARG A 376 4.23 -16.62 0.26
C ARG A 376 3.10 -15.65 0.52
N GLN A 377 2.83 -14.80 -0.45
CA GLN A 377 1.75 -13.82 -0.33
C GLN A 377 0.39 -14.44 -0.65
N SER A 378 -0.50 -14.39 0.32
CA SER A 378 -1.92 -14.71 0.22
C SER A 378 -2.72 -13.44 0.00
N LEU A 379 -3.98 -13.53 -0.46
CA LEU A 379 -4.83 -12.39 -0.78
C LEU A 379 -6.03 -12.33 0.15
N ILE A 380 -6.34 -11.12 0.66
CA ILE A 380 -7.61 -10.80 1.30
C ILE A 380 -8.37 -9.81 0.44
N ILE A 381 -9.67 -10.05 0.19
CA ILE A 381 -10.51 -9.21 -0.67
C ILE A 381 -11.80 -8.88 0.07
N GLY A 382 -12.16 -7.60 0.10
CA GLY A 382 -13.46 -7.12 0.54
C GLY A 382 -14.51 -7.36 -0.54
N ASN A 383 -15.67 -7.88 -0.18
CA ASN A 383 -16.77 -8.17 -1.11
C ASN A 383 -18.09 -7.54 -0.65
N PHE A 384 -19.10 -7.64 -1.51
CA PHE A 384 -20.44 -7.13 -1.27
C PHE A 384 -21.17 -7.91 -0.17
N THR A 385 -22.21 -7.30 0.42
CA THR A 385 -23.11 -7.96 1.38
C THR A 385 -23.66 -9.26 0.80
N ASN A 386 -23.70 -10.31 1.62
CA ASN A 386 -24.10 -11.69 1.30
C ASN A 386 -23.09 -12.48 0.43
N GLU A 387 -21.90 -11.94 0.16
CA GLU A 387 -20.83 -12.64 -0.58
C GLU A 387 -19.65 -13.05 0.30
N SER A 388 -19.57 -12.60 1.55
CA SER A 388 -18.41 -12.73 2.44
C SER A 388 -17.10 -12.16 1.84
N MET A 389 -16.13 -11.84 2.67
CA MET A 389 -14.77 -11.56 2.20
C MET A 389 -14.19 -12.80 1.52
N SER A 390 -13.12 -12.66 0.72
CA SER A 390 -12.35 -13.79 0.19
C SER A 390 -10.97 -13.83 0.85
N LEU A 391 -10.52 -15.02 1.24
CA LEU A 391 -9.16 -15.25 1.71
C LEU A 391 -8.53 -16.37 0.86
N TYR A 392 -7.69 -16.00 -0.09
CA TYR A 392 -6.99 -16.92 -0.96
C TYR A 392 -5.58 -17.17 -0.43
N ARG A 393 -5.33 -18.38 0.08
CA ARG A 393 -4.02 -18.82 0.54
C ARG A 393 -3.16 -19.28 -0.65
N ASN A 394 -1.95 -18.77 -0.74
CA ASN A 394 -0.99 -19.19 -1.76
C ASN A 394 -0.38 -20.55 -1.39
N ASP A 395 -0.70 -21.60 -2.17
CA ASP A 395 -0.20 -22.96 -1.96
C ASP A 395 1.20 -23.21 -2.51
N GLY A 396 1.76 -22.22 -3.22
CA GLY A 396 2.94 -22.38 -4.07
C GLY A 396 2.54 -22.95 -5.45
N SER A 397 3.51 -23.05 -6.34
CA SER A 397 3.27 -23.57 -7.71
C SER A 397 2.21 -22.77 -8.52
N GLY A 398 1.97 -21.51 -8.16
CA GLY A 398 1.03 -20.62 -8.85
C GLY A 398 -0.45 -20.91 -8.57
N LEU A 399 -0.76 -21.65 -7.51
CA LEU A 399 -2.13 -22.00 -7.13
C LEU A 399 -2.53 -21.34 -5.81
N TYR A 400 -3.82 -21.00 -5.70
CA TYR A 400 -4.43 -20.50 -4.47
C TYR A 400 -5.60 -21.38 -4.06
N THR A 401 -5.79 -21.51 -2.74
CA THR A 401 -6.96 -22.15 -2.14
C THR A 401 -7.82 -21.11 -1.41
N ASP A 402 -9.14 -21.09 -1.66
CA ASP A 402 -10.07 -20.24 -0.89
C ASP A 402 -10.24 -20.81 0.52
N GLU A 403 -9.64 -20.14 1.50
CA GLU A 403 -9.66 -20.52 2.92
C GLU A 403 -10.73 -19.74 3.72
N VAL A 404 -11.57 -18.93 3.08
CA VAL A 404 -12.48 -18.03 3.77
C VAL A 404 -13.43 -18.76 4.73
N THR A 405 -13.98 -19.90 4.31
CA THR A 405 -14.83 -20.75 5.15
C THR A 405 -14.02 -21.46 6.23
N ALA A 406 -12.88 -22.05 5.84
CA ALA A 406 -12.01 -22.77 6.76
C ALA A 406 -11.40 -21.86 7.83
N SER A 407 -11.06 -20.61 7.49
CA SER A 407 -10.49 -19.61 8.43
C SER A 407 -11.49 -19.08 9.45
N GLY A 408 -12.79 -19.19 9.18
CA GLY A 408 -13.89 -18.60 9.97
C GLY A 408 -14.32 -17.22 9.53
N ILE A 409 -13.53 -16.49 8.71
CA ILE A 409 -13.83 -15.13 8.24
C ILE A 409 -15.16 -15.08 7.48
N GLY A 410 -15.47 -16.10 6.66
CA GLY A 410 -16.65 -16.10 5.82
C GLY A 410 -17.94 -15.88 6.60
N GLN A 411 -18.14 -16.62 7.70
CA GLN A 411 -19.33 -16.47 8.53
C GLN A 411 -19.40 -15.10 9.23
N MET A 412 -18.24 -14.56 9.63
CA MET A 412 -18.17 -13.30 10.38
C MET A 412 -18.35 -12.07 9.48
N SER A 413 -18.05 -12.17 8.18
CA SER A 413 -18.10 -11.06 7.21
C SER A 413 -19.33 -11.04 6.30
N ILE A 414 -20.14 -12.10 6.26
CA ILE A 414 -21.20 -12.31 5.25
C ILE A 414 -22.24 -11.17 5.18
N GLN A 415 -22.54 -10.49 6.30
CA GLN A 415 -23.50 -9.41 6.34
C GLN A 415 -22.90 -8.01 6.10
N SER A 416 -21.58 -7.94 6.06
CA SER A 416 -20.87 -6.69 5.83
C SER A 416 -20.66 -6.46 4.33
N LEU A 417 -20.67 -5.18 3.93
CA LEU A 417 -20.12 -4.74 2.67
C LEU A 417 -18.75 -4.13 2.97
N THR A 418 -17.68 -4.80 2.56
CA THR A 418 -16.31 -4.41 2.89
C THR A 418 -15.65 -3.72 1.71
N PHE A 419 -15.21 -2.48 1.92
CA PHE A 419 -14.39 -1.73 0.97
C PHE A 419 -12.91 -1.86 1.30
N GLY A 420 -12.38 -1.06 2.21
CA GLY A 420 -10.98 -1.14 2.60
C GLY A 420 -10.68 -2.39 3.43
N CYS A 421 -9.64 -3.15 3.05
CA CYS A 421 -9.15 -4.26 3.87
C CYS A 421 -7.66 -4.48 3.66
N PHE A 422 -6.96 -4.92 4.70
CA PHE A 422 -5.52 -5.18 4.64
C PHE A 422 -5.06 -6.12 5.76
N PHE A 423 -3.86 -6.68 5.57
CA PHE A 423 -3.12 -7.40 6.59
C PHE A 423 -2.24 -6.43 7.39
N PHE A 424 -2.24 -6.54 8.73
CA PHE A 424 -1.35 -5.82 9.64
C PHE A 424 -1.27 -6.55 10.98
N ASP A 425 -0.23 -6.34 11.75
CA ASP A 425 -0.04 -7.00 13.06
C ASP A 425 -0.28 -5.97 14.18
N TYR A 426 -1.56 -5.86 14.64
CA TYR A 426 -1.93 -4.80 15.59
C TYR A 426 -1.44 -5.04 17.02
N ASP A 427 -1.18 -6.29 17.41
CA ASP A 427 -0.70 -6.66 18.76
C ASP A 427 0.76 -7.14 18.77
N LEU A 428 1.45 -7.04 17.60
CA LEU A 428 2.85 -7.37 17.39
C LEU A 428 3.22 -8.79 17.84
N ASP A 429 2.24 -9.72 17.74
CA ASP A 429 2.46 -11.12 18.11
C ASP A 429 3.17 -11.94 17.01
N GLY A 430 3.35 -11.35 15.84
CA GLY A 430 4.05 -11.92 14.69
C GLY A 430 3.14 -12.65 13.70
N PHE A 431 1.83 -12.57 13.86
CA PHE A 431 0.84 -13.14 12.95
C PHE A 431 -0.05 -12.03 12.39
N PRO A 432 0.10 -11.68 11.09
CA PRO A 432 -0.72 -10.61 10.52
C PRO A 432 -2.22 -10.84 10.68
N ASP A 433 -2.90 -9.84 11.23
CA ASP A 433 -4.34 -9.75 11.42
C ASP A 433 -5.00 -9.13 10.19
N ILE A 434 -6.33 -9.05 10.18
CA ILE A 434 -7.07 -8.42 9.07
C ILE A 434 -7.96 -7.30 9.62
N PHE A 435 -7.84 -6.12 9.04
CA PHE A 435 -8.78 -5.02 9.22
C PHE A 435 -9.73 -4.93 8.02
N ALA A 436 -10.99 -4.53 8.28
CA ALA A 436 -12.03 -4.33 7.27
C ALA A 436 -12.86 -3.07 7.56
N ALA A 437 -12.86 -2.11 6.64
CA ALA A 437 -13.71 -0.92 6.65
C ALA A 437 -15.02 -1.23 5.94
N ASN A 438 -16.12 -1.25 6.69
CA ASN A 438 -17.43 -1.65 6.21
C ASN A 438 -18.36 -0.46 6.02
N GLY A 439 -19.27 -0.56 5.03
CA GLY A 439 -20.31 0.45 4.78
C GLY A 439 -21.02 0.20 3.45
N HIS A 440 -22.36 0.19 3.46
CA HIS A 440 -23.14 -0.12 2.26
C HIS A 440 -23.11 1.05 1.24
N VAL A 441 -23.43 0.76 -0.03
CA VAL A 441 -23.51 1.77 -1.12
C VAL A 441 -24.89 2.44 -1.17
N SER A 442 -25.97 1.75 -0.81
CA SER A 442 -27.33 2.26 -0.85
C SER A 442 -27.80 2.69 0.53
N ASP A 443 -28.16 3.95 0.67
CA ASP A 443 -28.70 4.53 1.91
C ASP A 443 -30.14 4.06 2.21
N ASP A 444 -30.82 3.48 1.23
CA ASP A 444 -32.15 2.91 1.28
C ASP A 444 -32.17 1.36 1.33
N ILE A 445 -31.03 0.71 1.54
CA ILE A 445 -30.91 -0.76 1.50
C ILE A 445 -31.87 -1.48 2.45
N SER A 446 -32.18 -0.90 3.60
CA SER A 446 -33.10 -1.47 4.59
C SER A 446 -34.54 -1.67 4.08
N VAL A 447 -34.92 -0.99 2.97
CA VAL A 447 -36.22 -1.16 2.32
C VAL A 447 -36.37 -2.57 1.74
N VAL A 448 -35.29 -3.14 1.20
CA VAL A 448 -35.28 -4.47 0.56
C VAL A 448 -34.54 -5.53 1.37
N GLN A 449 -33.63 -5.11 2.25
CA GLN A 449 -32.87 -5.99 3.15
C GLN A 449 -32.88 -5.40 4.59
N PRO A 450 -33.94 -5.66 5.38
CA PRO A 450 -34.12 -5.00 6.69
C PRO A 450 -33.01 -5.25 7.71
N ASN A 451 -32.24 -6.33 7.54
CA ASN A 451 -31.13 -6.69 8.42
C ASN A 451 -29.78 -6.08 7.99
N VAL A 452 -29.74 -5.40 6.83
CA VAL A 452 -28.53 -4.75 6.31
C VAL A 452 -28.60 -3.25 6.59
N LYS A 453 -27.55 -2.71 7.20
CA LYS A 453 -27.43 -1.28 7.51
C LYS A 453 -26.60 -0.57 6.46
N TYR A 454 -26.91 0.70 6.22
CA TYR A 454 -26.09 1.59 5.39
C TYR A 454 -24.75 1.90 6.06
N ALA A 455 -24.79 2.44 7.29
CA ALA A 455 -23.61 2.58 8.13
C ALA A 455 -23.34 1.26 8.86
N GLN A 456 -22.09 0.79 8.82
CA GLN A 456 -21.66 -0.49 9.39
C GLN A 456 -20.42 -0.29 10.27
N ARG A 457 -20.21 -1.18 11.24
CA ARG A 457 -19.00 -1.15 12.08
C ARG A 457 -17.81 -1.72 11.29
N PRO A 458 -16.61 -1.16 11.45
CA PRO A 458 -15.40 -1.82 10.99
C PRO A 458 -15.19 -3.15 11.72
N SER A 459 -14.51 -4.07 11.08
CA SER A 459 -14.18 -5.38 11.68
C SER A 459 -12.67 -5.55 11.78
N LEU A 460 -12.22 -6.15 12.88
CA LEU A 460 -10.84 -6.58 13.07
C LEU A 460 -10.84 -8.07 13.41
N PHE A 461 -10.15 -8.85 12.57
CA PHE A 461 -10.04 -10.29 12.71
C PHE A 461 -8.63 -10.64 13.16
N ARG A 462 -8.50 -11.08 14.42
CA ARG A 462 -7.23 -11.51 14.98
C ARG A 462 -6.81 -12.86 14.42
N ASN A 463 -5.58 -12.97 13.93
CA ASN A 463 -4.95 -14.21 13.51
C ASN A 463 -4.50 -15.02 14.74
N LYS A 464 -4.91 -16.28 14.82
CA LYS A 464 -4.57 -17.17 15.96
C LYS A 464 -3.29 -17.99 15.74
N GLY A 465 -2.56 -17.73 14.66
CA GLY A 465 -1.34 -18.45 14.29
C GLY A 465 -1.56 -19.87 13.76
N ASN A 466 -2.80 -20.27 13.52
CA ASN A 466 -3.17 -21.61 13.04
C ASN A 466 -4.12 -21.55 11.84
N LYS A 467 -4.04 -20.49 11.02
CA LYS A 467 -4.90 -20.19 9.87
C LYS A 467 -6.37 -19.94 10.25
N LYS A 468 -6.65 -19.66 11.51
CA LYS A 468 -7.97 -19.30 12.02
C LYS A 468 -7.95 -17.87 12.51
N PHE A 469 -9.07 -17.20 12.30
CA PHE A 469 -9.28 -15.82 12.75
C PHE A 469 -10.42 -15.76 13.76
N GLU A 470 -10.37 -14.74 14.61
CA GLU A 470 -11.40 -14.40 15.59
C GLU A 470 -11.77 -12.92 15.41
N GLU A 471 -13.06 -12.61 15.29
CA GLU A 471 -13.51 -11.22 15.27
C GLU A 471 -13.38 -10.62 16.69
N VAL A 472 -12.58 -9.55 16.82
CA VAL A 472 -12.20 -8.98 18.12
C VAL A 472 -12.57 -7.50 18.28
N SER A 473 -13.19 -6.84 17.29
CA SER A 473 -13.51 -5.41 17.33
C SER A 473 -14.31 -5.02 18.58
N GLY A 474 -15.18 -5.93 19.07
CA GLY A 474 -15.95 -5.72 20.28
C GLY A 474 -15.12 -5.66 21.58
N LYS A 475 -13.87 -6.15 21.53
CA LYS A 475 -12.96 -6.24 22.68
C LYS A 475 -11.91 -5.13 22.70
N LEU A 476 -11.75 -4.41 21.57
CA LEU A 476 -10.65 -3.47 21.34
C LEU A 476 -11.08 -1.99 21.45
N GLY A 477 -12.03 -1.69 22.33
CA GLY A 477 -12.45 -0.32 22.62
C GLY A 477 -13.70 0.13 21.85
N ARG A 478 -14.19 1.32 22.23
CA ARG A 478 -15.42 1.88 21.64
C ARG A 478 -15.24 2.40 20.22
N ALA A 479 -14.03 2.78 19.83
CA ALA A 479 -13.75 3.35 18.52
C ALA A 479 -14.17 2.42 17.38
N LEU A 480 -13.93 1.11 17.51
CA LEU A 480 -14.34 0.09 16.55
C LEU A 480 -15.82 -0.30 16.61
N GLN A 481 -16.61 0.29 17.53
CA GLN A 481 -18.06 0.05 17.65
C GLN A 481 -18.91 1.12 16.96
N VAL A 482 -18.30 2.18 16.46
CA VAL A 482 -18.99 3.27 15.77
C VAL A 482 -19.31 2.84 14.35
N GLU A 483 -20.60 2.92 13.99
CA GLU A 483 -21.05 2.64 12.61
C GLU A 483 -20.71 3.83 11.71
N ILE A 484 -20.09 3.55 10.58
CA ILE A 484 -19.69 4.51 9.54
C ILE A 484 -20.02 3.96 8.16
N VAL A 485 -19.99 4.81 7.15
CA VAL A 485 -20.06 4.36 5.76
C VAL A 485 -18.61 4.22 5.25
N GLY A 486 -17.91 3.21 5.77
CA GLY A 486 -16.47 3.03 5.54
C GLY A 486 -16.12 2.84 4.07
N ARG A 487 -14.98 3.43 3.65
CA ARG A 487 -14.41 3.29 2.30
C ARG A 487 -12.93 3.01 2.37
N GLY A 488 -12.08 4.00 2.18
CA GLY A 488 -10.64 3.87 2.33
C GLY A 488 -10.23 3.60 3.77
N ALA A 489 -9.18 2.82 3.93
CA ALA A 489 -8.52 2.62 5.21
C ALA A 489 -7.04 2.35 4.98
N ALA A 490 -6.21 2.81 5.92
CA ALA A 490 -4.78 2.61 5.92
C ALA A 490 -4.27 2.46 7.36
N TYR A 491 -3.10 1.84 7.52
CA TYR A 491 -2.38 1.79 8.79
C TYR A 491 -1.04 2.53 8.70
N GLY A 492 -0.58 3.03 9.84
CA GLY A 492 0.72 3.65 10.01
C GLY A 492 0.99 3.97 11.46
N ASP A 493 2.25 4.01 11.86
CA ASP A 493 2.72 4.40 13.19
C ASP A 493 2.87 5.93 13.20
N PHE A 494 1.77 6.67 13.48
CA PHE A 494 1.78 8.13 13.36
C PHE A 494 2.41 8.83 14.56
N ASP A 495 2.47 8.20 15.73
CA ASP A 495 3.09 8.77 16.94
C ASP A 495 4.46 8.15 17.28
N ASN A 496 5.02 7.33 16.38
CA ASN A 496 6.34 6.70 16.44
C ASN A 496 6.58 5.91 17.74
N ASP A 497 5.52 5.31 18.32
CA ASP A 497 5.61 4.49 19.53
C ASP A 497 5.80 2.99 19.22
N GLY A 498 5.71 2.62 17.94
CA GLY A 498 6.08 1.31 17.39
C GLY A 498 4.91 0.37 17.17
N ASP A 499 3.68 0.70 17.58
CA ASP A 499 2.50 -0.05 17.14
C ASP A 499 1.79 0.64 15.96
N LEU A 500 0.87 -0.07 15.32
CA LEU A 500 0.23 0.40 14.10
C LEU A 500 -1.15 0.96 14.40
N ASP A 501 -1.36 2.21 14.00
CA ASP A 501 -2.59 2.96 14.11
C ASP A 501 -3.43 2.82 12.83
N LEU A 502 -4.70 3.25 12.90
CA LEU A 502 -5.64 3.15 11.79
C LEU A 502 -6.19 4.51 11.40
N VAL A 503 -6.27 4.78 10.10
CA VAL A 503 -7.08 5.85 9.54
C VAL A 503 -8.17 5.26 8.66
N ILE A 504 -9.41 5.76 8.80
CA ILE A 504 -10.57 5.27 8.06
C ILE A 504 -11.33 6.46 7.49
N THR A 505 -11.66 6.43 6.21
CA THR A 505 -12.57 7.41 5.60
C THR A 505 -14.01 6.93 5.61
N SER A 506 -14.92 7.87 5.65
CA SER A 506 -16.36 7.60 5.58
C SER A 506 -16.96 8.35 4.41
N ASN A 507 -17.72 7.64 3.56
CA ASN A 507 -18.40 8.26 2.43
C ASN A 507 -19.36 9.36 2.92
N ASN A 508 -19.23 10.57 2.39
CA ASN A 508 -19.95 11.77 2.81
C ASN A 508 -19.92 12.03 4.33
N GLY A 509 -18.86 11.58 5.01
CA GLY A 509 -18.69 11.63 6.45
C GLY A 509 -17.31 12.10 6.89
N VAL A 510 -17.13 12.20 8.21
CA VAL A 510 -15.85 12.56 8.84
C VAL A 510 -14.89 11.37 8.78
N ALA A 511 -13.64 11.61 8.42
CA ALA A 511 -12.58 10.62 8.56
C ALA A 511 -12.23 10.40 10.05
N ARG A 512 -11.66 9.25 10.37
CA ARG A 512 -11.31 8.88 11.75
C ARG A 512 -9.88 8.39 11.84
N LEU A 513 -9.13 8.93 12.81
CA LEU A 513 -7.82 8.44 13.23
C LEU A 513 -7.99 7.69 14.54
N LEU A 514 -7.66 6.40 14.52
CA LEU A 514 -7.80 5.50 15.65
C LEU A 514 -6.41 5.08 16.12
N ARG A 515 -5.98 5.64 17.25
CA ARG A 515 -4.71 5.27 17.87
C ARG A 515 -4.81 3.91 18.54
N ASN A 516 -3.81 3.07 18.31
CA ASN A 516 -3.64 1.79 18.99
C ASN A 516 -2.99 2.01 20.36
N ASP A 517 -3.74 1.87 21.42
CA ASP A 517 -3.20 2.01 22.78
C ASP A 517 -2.76 0.64 23.30
N ASN A 518 -1.49 0.53 23.68
CA ASN A 518 -0.84 -0.66 24.23
C ASN A 518 -0.62 -1.83 23.23
N GLY A 519 -0.66 -1.63 21.91
CA GLY A 519 -0.31 -2.64 20.92
C GLY A 519 1.17 -3.05 21.00
N ASN A 520 2.04 -2.14 21.42
CA ASN A 520 3.50 -2.28 21.51
C ASN A 520 4.02 -2.98 22.79
N GLN A 521 3.23 -3.88 23.39
CA GLN A 521 3.67 -4.71 24.53
C GLN A 521 4.66 -5.79 24.11
N ASN A 522 4.61 -6.23 22.87
CA ASN A 522 5.52 -7.22 22.26
C ASN A 522 6.79 -6.54 21.72
N ASP A 523 7.82 -7.33 21.40
CA ASP A 523 9.00 -6.85 20.68
C ASP A 523 8.64 -6.61 19.21
N MET A 524 9.37 -5.71 18.55
CA MET A 524 9.18 -5.40 17.14
C MET A 524 10.47 -4.99 16.45
N LEU A 525 10.45 -4.96 15.13
CA LEU A 525 11.45 -4.33 14.26
C LEU A 525 10.75 -3.55 13.18
N ARG A 526 11.09 -2.27 13.01
CA ARG A 526 10.61 -1.44 11.91
C ARG A 526 11.71 -1.27 10.88
N VAL A 527 11.40 -1.45 9.59
CA VAL A 527 12.39 -1.45 8.50
C VAL A 527 11.95 -0.51 7.38
N LYS A 528 12.73 0.56 7.15
CA LYS A 528 12.63 1.43 5.96
C LYS A 528 13.68 0.98 4.94
N THR A 529 13.29 0.77 3.69
CA THR A 529 14.18 0.41 2.58
C THR A 529 14.59 1.64 1.78
N VAL A 530 15.81 1.61 1.21
CA VAL A 530 16.30 2.63 0.28
C VAL A 530 17.02 1.93 -0.85
N GLY A 531 16.41 1.88 -2.02
CA GLY A 531 17.01 1.32 -3.23
C GLY A 531 18.15 2.20 -3.77
N THR A 532 19.04 1.59 -4.52
CA THR A 532 20.14 2.26 -5.24
C THR A 532 20.27 1.81 -6.67
N ARG A 533 19.94 0.55 -6.96
CA ARG A 533 19.78 -0.04 -8.29
C ARG A 533 18.31 -0.37 -8.55
N SER A 534 17.61 -0.75 -7.51
CA SER A 534 16.16 -0.82 -7.46
C SER A 534 15.58 0.60 -7.37
N ASN A 535 14.28 0.75 -7.59
CA ASN A 535 13.58 2.01 -7.31
C ASN A 535 13.88 2.50 -5.88
N ARG A 536 13.86 3.82 -5.69
CA ARG A 536 14.33 4.47 -4.45
C ARG A 536 13.59 4.00 -3.20
N ASP A 537 12.30 3.80 -3.28
CA ASP A 537 11.46 3.34 -2.15
C ASP A 537 11.72 1.86 -1.81
N GLY A 538 12.28 1.08 -2.75
CA GLY A 538 12.43 -0.36 -2.62
C GLY A 538 11.12 -1.12 -2.81
N ILE A 539 10.12 -0.53 -3.49
CA ILE A 539 8.85 -1.22 -3.80
C ILE A 539 9.15 -2.50 -4.58
N GLY A 540 8.62 -3.63 -4.07
CA GLY A 540 8.92 -4.99 -4.55
C GLY A 540 10.00 -5.70 -3.75
N ALA A 541 10.73 -5.02 -2.86
CA ALA A 541 11.71 -5.68 -2.00
C ALA A 541 11.03 -6.62 -1.00
N LYS A 542 11.44 -7.90 -0.99
CA LYS A 542 11.00 -8.90 -0.02
C LYS A 542 11.91 -8.87 1.19
N VAL A 543 11.36 -8.51 2.34
CA VAL A 543 12.06 -8.40 3.61
C VAL A 543 11.67 -9.57 4.50
N THR A 544 12.64 -10.38 4.90
CA THR A 544 12.45 -11.51 5.80
C THR A 544 13.18 -11.26 7.11
N VAL A 545 12.47 -11.31 8.23
CA VAL A 545 13.02 -11.23 9.58
C VAL A 545 12.95 -12.61 10.23
N LYS A 546 14.08 -13.08 10.74
CA LYS A 546 14.17 -14.34 11.48
C LYS A 546 14.70 -14.09 12.89
N THR A 547 14.04 -14.66 13.88
CA THR A 547 14.55 -14.65 15.27
C THR A 547 15.47 -15.85 15.50
N ASN A 548 16.40 -15.73 16.43
CA ASN A 548 17.25 -16.85 16.89
C ASN A 548 16.46 -18.01 17.55
N LYS A 549 15.15 -17.85 17.74
CA LYS A 549 14.21 -18.85 18.29
C LYS A 549 13.38 -19.55 17.20
N GLY A 550 13.57 -19.21 15.95
CA GLY A 550 12.96 -19.90 14.80
C GLY A 550 11.72 -19.24 14.22
N MET A 551 11.22 -18.11 14.77
CA MET A 551 10.17 -17.33 14.09
C MET A 551 10.75 -16.75 12.79
N SER A 552 10.00 -16.84 11.72
CA SER A 552 10.34 -16.26 10.41
C SER A 552 9.11 -15.58 9.84
N GLN A 553 9.25 -14.34 9.42
CA GLN A 553 8.18 -13.54 8.81
C GLN A 553 8.71 -12.92 7.52
N MET A 554 7.88 -12.83 6.50
CA MET A 554 8.18 -12.15 5.25
C MET A 554 7.13 -11.06 5.00
N GLN A 555 7.60 -9.86 4.66
CA GLN A 555 6.75 -8.79 4.14
C GLN A 555 7.40 -8.22 2.87
N MET A 556 6.60 -7.63 2.00
CA MET A 556 7.06 -6.96 0.78
C MET A 556 6.75 -5.47 0.87
N VAL A 557 7.72 -4.64 0.50
CA VAL A 557 7.50 -3.19 0.34
C VAL A 557 6.57 -2.99 -0.85
N LYS A 558 5.47 -2.27 -0.64
CA LYS A 558 4.43 -2.07 -1.66
C LYS A 558 3.89 -0.65 -1.63
N SER A 559 3.50 -0.13 -2.77
CA SER A 559 2.63 1.02 -2.88
C SER A 559 1.20 0.54 -3.11
N GLY A 560 0.22 1.33 -2.71
CA GLY A 560 -1.19 0.98 -2.85
C GLY A 560 -1.55 -0.30 -2.08
N SER A 561 -2.71 -0.36 -1.54
CA SER A 561 -3.32 -1.54 -0.91
C SER A 561 -4.73 -1.18 -0.49
N SER A 562 -5.48 -2.11 0.08
CA SER A 562 -6.80 -1.82 0.60
C SER A 562 -7.75 -1.36 -0.52
N TYR A 563 -8.44 -0.23 -0.33
CA TYR A 563 -9.36 0.36 -1.28
C TYR A 563 -9.02 1.84 -1.46
N LEU A 564 -8.62 2.25 -2.66
CA LEU A 564 -8.31 3.65 -2.99
C LEU A 564 -7.23 4.29 -2.08
N SER A 565 -6.45 3.50 -1.36
CA SER A 565 -5.65 3.95 -0.23
C SER A 565 -4.25 3.35 -0.25
N GLN A 566 -3.38 3.90 0.61
CA GLN A 566 -2.04 3.38 0.83
C GLN A 566 -1.66 3.49 2.31
N SER A 567 -1.24 2.37 2.89
CA SER A 567 -0.62 2.35 4.21
C SER A 567 0.83 2.85 4.15
N GLU A 568 1.46 3.07 5.30
CA GLU A 568 2.86 3.48 5.33
C GLU A 568 3.78 2.47 4.63
N MET A 569 4.87 2.95 4.03
CA MET A 569 5.85 2.08 3.33
C MET A 569 6.81 1.35 4.28
N PRO A 570 7.26 1.91 5.42
CA PRO A 570 8.08 1.18 6.37
C PRO A 570 7.36 -0.09 6.86
N LEU A 571 8.09 -1.21 6.92
CA LEU A 571 7.54 -2.50 7.33
C LEU A 571 7.71 -2.69 8.83
N THR A 572 6.64 -3.02 9.54
CA THR A 572 6.65 -3.33 10.97
C THR A 572 6.49 -4.83 11.18
N PHE A 573 7.47 -5.46 11.85
CA PHE A 573 7.50 -6.89 12.19
C PHE A 573 7.27 -7.06 13.68
N GLY A 574 6.14 -7.64 14.08
CA GLY A 574 5.90 -8.09 15.44
C GLY A 574 6.78 -9.31 15.77
N LEU A 575 7.40 -9.33 16.92
CA LEU A 575 8.36 -10.37 17.30
C LEU A 575 7.89 -11.18 18.51
N GLY A 576 6.64 -10.97 18.92
CA GLY A 576 6.08 -11.61 20.09
C GLY A 576 6.69 -11.14 21.40
N LYS A 577 6.47 -11.88 22.49
CA LYS A 577 6.86 -11.49 23.84
C LYS A 577 8.34 -11.13 23.96
N PRO A 578 8.67 -10.13 24.81
CA PRO A 578 10.05 -9.77 25.12
C PRO A 578 10.84 -10.95 25.68
N GLU A 579 12.02 -11.17 25.12
CA GLU A 579 12.93 -12.22 25.57
C GLU A 579 14.35 -11.68 25.72
N GLU A 580 15.07 -12.15 26.76
CA GLU A 580 16.50 -11.86 26.91
C GLU A 580 17.30 -12.47 25.76
N ASN A 581 18.30 -11.72 25.25
CA ASN A 581 19.19 -12.14 24.17
C ASN A 581 18.47 -12.49 22.84
N LYS A 582 17.29 -11.95 22.58
CA LYS A 582 16.66 -12.03 21.27
C LYS A 582 17.54 -11.33 20.22
N SER A 583 17.92 -12.04 19.20
CA SER A 583 18.74 -11.54 18.09
C SER A 583 18.06 -11.86 16.78
N LEU A 584 18.11 -10.91 15.86
CA LEU A 584 17.42 -10.99 14.59
C LEU A 584 18.42 -11.12 13.44
N THR A 585 17.99 -11.84 12.41
CA THR A 585 18.60 -11.85 11.09
C THR A 585 17.59 -11.24 10.11
N LEU A 586 18.04 -10.24 9.37
CA LEU A 586 17.28 -9.58 8.31
C LEU A 586 17.85 -10.03 6.96
N GLN A 587 16.99 -10.45 6.06
CA GLN A 587 17.31 -10.70 4.66
C GLN A 587 16.41 -9.84 3.79
N ILE A 588 17.00 -9.13 2.84
CA ILE A 588 16.25 -8.33 1.86
C ILE A 588 16.63 -8.84 0.47
N VAL A 589 15.64 -9.28 -0.28
CA VAL A 589 15.76 -9.56 -1.71
C VAL A 589 15.18 -8.36 -2.45
N TRP A 590 16.06 -7.61 -3.12
CA TRP A 590 15.71 -6.39 -3.83
C TRP A 590 15.18 -6.69 -5.25
N PRO A 591 14.33 -5.82 -5.84
CA PRO A 591 13.89 -5.96 -7.24
C PRO A 591 15.04 -6.10 -8.24
N SER A 592 16.19 -5.47 -7.99
CA SER A 592 17.40 -5.62 -8.80
C SER A 592 18.01 -7.05 -8.80
N GLY A 593 17.41 -7.99 -8.06
CA GLY A 593 17.94 -9.36 -7.84
C GLY A 593 19.04 -9.44 -6.79
N LYS A 594 19.49 -8.30 -6.22
CA LYS A 594 20.47 -8.30 -5.15
C LYS A 594 19.87 -8.79 -3.84
N THR A 595 20.68 -9.45 -3.01
CA THR A 595 20.30 -9.86 -1.67
C THR A 595 21.25 -9.27 -0.64
N ASP A 596 20.71 -8.59 0.37
CA ASP A 596 21.44 -8.16 1.56
C ASP A 596 21.03 -9.04 2.74
N SER A 597 22.00 -9.42 3.57
CA SER A 597 21.79 -10.24 4.77
C SER A 597 22.52 -9.65 5.96
N ILE A 598 21.81 -9.33 7.03
CA ILE A 598 22.31 -8.63 8.21
C ILE A 598 21.96 -9.44 9.44
N THR A 599 22.92 -9.72 10.30
CA THR A 599 22.74 -10.51 11.51
C THR A 599 23.03 -9.69 12.77
N GLY A 600 22.54 -10.13 13.92
CA GLY A 600 22.83 -9.50 15.20
C GLY A 600 22.02 -8.23 15.46
N ILE A 601 20.92 -8.02 14.74
CA ILE A 601 20.02 -6.89 14.95
C ILE A 601 19.27 -7.09 16.29
N LYS A 602 19.16 -6.03 17.07
CA LYS A 602 18.37 -6.03 18.32
C LYS A 602 16.91 -5.69 18.00
N PRO A 603 15.95 -6.22 18.75
CA PRO A 603 14.55 -5.79 18.64
C PRO A 603 14.36 -4.34 19.13
N ASN A 604 13.17 -3.81 18.88
CA ASN A 604 12.70 -2.48 19.30
C ASN A 604 13.52 -1.32 18.72
N GLN A 605 13.76 -1.42 17.43
CA GLN A 605 14.45 -0.40 16.63
C GLN A 605 13.68 -0.11 15.35
N SER A 606 13.74 1.15 14.90
CA SER A 606 13.48 1.54 13.54
C SER A 606 14.83 1.63 12.81
N ILE A 607 14.99 0.85 11.74
CA ILE A 607 16.22 0.81 10.95
C ILE A 607 15.94 1.22 9.50
N THR A 608 16.91 1.94 8.91
CA THR A 608 16.93 2.19 7.48
C THR A 608 18.02 1.35 6.84
N VAL A 609 17.64 0.55 5.84
CA VAL A 609 18.56 -0.32 5.11
C VAL A 609 18.69 0.16 3.67
N GLN A 610 19.91 0.49 3.26
CA GLN A 610 20.21 0.88 1.89
C GLN A 610 20.76 -0.31 1.12
N GLU A 611 20.22 -0.52 -0.08
CA GLU A 611 20.62 -1.59 -0.99
C GLU A 611 22.15 -1.61 -1.18
N GLY A 612 22.77 -2.73 -0.79
CA GLY A 612 24.19 -2.99 -0.90
C GLY A 612 25.11 -2.29 0.08
N LYS A 613 24.56 -1.49 1.00
CA LYS A 613 25.34 -0.89 2.08
C LYS A 613 24.96 -1.44 3.45
N GLY A 614 23.77 -2.05 3.58
CA GLY A 614 23.24 -2.51 4.85
C GLY A 614 22.58 -1.40 5.67
N ILE A 615 22.58 -1.49 7.00
CA ILE A 615 21.95 -0.50 7.89
C ILE A 615 22.70 0.82 7.82
N ILE A 616 22.03 1.88 7.42
CA ILE A 616 22.55 3.26 7.38
C ILE A 616 22.03 4.12 8.53
N SER A 617 20.91 3.73 9.16
CA SER A 617 20.35 4.36 10.36
C SER A 617 19.71 3.31 11.26
N ALA A 618 19.83 3.48 12.57
CA ALA A 618 19.15 2.66 13.57
C ALA A 618 18.78 3.53 14.78
N GLN A 619 17.51 3.62 15.08
CA GLN A 619 16.96 4.41 16.18
C GLN A 619 16.15 3.48 17.11
N PRO A 620 16.31 3.60 18.44
CA PRO A 620 15.47 2.84 19.36
C PRO A 620 14.03 3.36 19.29
N ILE A 621 13.05 2.44 19.34
CA ILE A 621 11.65 2.81 19.53
C ILE A 621 11.45 3.33 20.95
N ILE A 622 10.76 4.45 21.06
CA ILE A 622 10.40 5.08 22.33
C ILE A 622 8.95 4.71 22.60
N PHE A 623 8.73 3.72 23.47
CA PHE A 623 7.38 3.36 23.90
C PHE A 623 6.74 4.53 24.64
N ALA A 624 5.73 5.16 24.07
CA ALA A 624 5.03 6.29 24.66
C ALA A 624 4.36 5.82 25.98
N ARG A 625 4.43 6.64 27.01
CA ARG A 625 3.57 6.47 28.18
C ARG A 625 2.21 7.03 27.83
N VAL A 626 1.18 6.22 27.84
CA VAL A 626 -0.19 6.74 27.88
C VAL A 626 -0.32 7.56 29.17
N THR A 627 -0.16 8.87 29.10
CA THR A 627 -0.57 9.76 30.18
C THR A 627 -2.08 9.81 30.13
N THR A 628 -2.74 8.97 30.96
CA THR A 628 -4.17 9.14 31.24
C THR A 628 -4.39 10.60 31.60
N PRO A 629 -5.30 11.34 30.94
CA PRO A 629 -5.66 12.67 31.36
C PRO A 629 -6.22 12.52 32.78
N THR A 630 -5.51 13.08 33.77
CA THR A 630 -6.09 13.27 35.10
C THR A 630 -7.33 14.13 34.93
N SER A 631 -8.52 13.49 35.04
CA SER A 631 -9.80 14.19 35.15
C SER A 631 -9.67 15.25 36.23
N ARG A 632 -9.66 16.51 35.82
CA ARG A 632 -9.92 17.64 36.70
C ARG A 632 -11.41 17.95 36.71
#